data_46b5d933d94a4ac536b7cc3b1bb3e0e5
#
_entry.id   46b5d933d94a4ac536b7cc3b1bb3e0e5
#
_cell.length_a   1.000
_cell.length_b   1.000
_cell.length_c   1.000
_cell.angle_alpha   90.00
_cell.angle_beta   90.00
_cell.angle_gamma   90.00
#
_symmetry.space_group_name_H-M   'P 1'
#
loop_
_entity.id
_entity.type
_entity.pdbx_description
1 polymer ?
#
loop_
_entity_poly.entity_id
_entity_poly.type
_entity_poly.pdbx_seq_one_letter_code
_entity_poly.pdbx_strand_id
1 'polypeptide(L)'
;MRLADFIGLPWKIGGRDFEGVDCGGLCMLAAKHLYDIHIPDMWQYDETNNLDVTMEVLQDLSKIASRVDKPSNGDVISLQLSAGYVHYGLFIDGRMLHISENTRSRLTRRAPRCNDNIAYWRFSKVGDYKWA
;
A
#
# COMPACT_ATOMS: atom_id res chain seq x y z
N MET A 1 -1.83 4.24 -18.07
CA MET A 1 -3.01 4.03 -17.20
C MET A 1 -3.29 5.27 -16.37
N ARG A 2 -4.53 5.48 -16.02
CA ARG A 2 -4.93 6.65 -15.24
C ARG A 2 -5.38 6.23 -13.85
N LEU A 3 -5.37 7.17 -12.91
CA LEU A 3 -5.83 6.92 -11.54
C LEU A 3 -7.23 6.29 -11.50
N ALA A 4 -8.13 6.72 -12.37
CA ALA A 4 -9.49 6.17 -12.42
C ALA A 4 -9.53 4.66 -12.62
N ASP A 5 -8.53 4.07 -13.27
CA ASP A 5 -8.48 2.62 -13.50
C ASP A 5 -8.27 1.81 -12.21
N PHE A 6 -7.82 2.47 -11.14
CA PHE A 6 -7.55 1.85 -9.84
C PHE A 6 -8.66 2.08 -8.81
N ILE A 7 -9.71 2.79 -9.18
CA ILE A 7 -10.86 3.07 -8.33
C ILE A 7 -11.99 2.11 -8.69
N GLY A 8 -12.59 1.48 -7.70
CA GLY A 8 -13.69 0.54 -7.90
C GLY A 8 -13.28 -0.91 -8.13
N LEU A 9 -12.00 -1.25 -7.91
CA LEU A 9 -11.54 -2.63 -8.02
C LEU A 9 -12.11 -3.48 -6.88
N PRO A 10 -12.52 -4.74 -7.15
CA PRO A 10 -13.07 -5.59 -6.12
C PRO A 10 -12.00 -6.12 -5.16
N TRP A 11 -12.41 -6.41 -3.93
CA TRP A 11 -11.56 -7.06 -2.94
C TRP A 11 -11.32 -8.51 -3.31
N LYS A 12 -10.06 -8.93 -3.22
CA LYS A 12 -9.67 -10.33 -3.34
C LYS A 12 -8.40 -10.56 -2.55
N ILE A 13 -8.45 -11.40 -1.51
CA ILE A 13 -7.26 -11.72 -0.73
C ILE A 13 -6.23 -12.39 -1.63
N GLY A 14 -4.97 -11.92 -1.56
CA GLY A 14 -3.92 -12.36 -2.46
C GLY A 14 -4.03 -11.82 -3.88
N GLY A 15 -5.02 -10.98 -4.19
CA GLY A 15 -5.23 -10.42 -5.53
C GLY A 15 -4.16 -9.41 -5.90
N ARG A 16 -3.67 -9.49 -7.15
CA ARG A 16 -2.55 -8.69 -7.65
C ARG A 16 -2.80 -8.11 -9.03
N ASP A 17 -4.04 -8.13 -9.51
CA ASP A 17 -4.42 -7.63 -10.83
C ASP A 17 -5.77 -6.92 -10.79
N PHE A 18 -6.24 -6.48 -11.96
CA PHE A 18 -7.49 -5.71 -12.06
C PHE A 18 -8.76 -6.53 -11.82
N GLU A 19 -8.66 -7.84 -11.72
CA GLU A 19 -9.80 -8.69 -11.36
C GLU A 19 -10.09 -8.69 -9.87
N GLY A 20 -9.10 -8.30 -9.07
CA GLY A 20 -9.27 -8.15 -7.64
C GLY A 20 -7.94 -7.92 -6.95
N VAL A 21 -7.98 -7.15 -5.85
CA VAL A 21 -6.80 -6.79 -5.06
C VAL A 21 -7.13 -6.81 -3.58
N ASP A 22 -6.12 -7.06 -2.76
CA ASP A 22 -6.13 -6.69 -1.35
C ASP A 22 -5.40 -5.35 -1.16
N CYS A 23 -5.18 -4.90 0.08
CA CYS A 23 -4.56 -3.60 0.30
C CYS A 23 -3.13 -3.53 -0.22
N GLY A 24 -2.35 -4.59 -0.03
CA GLY A 24 -0.99 -4.67 -0.58
C GLY A 24 -0.97 -4.77 -2.09
N GLY A 25 -1.86 -5.60 -2.64
CA GLY A 25 -2.00 -5.76 -4.09
C GLY A 25 -2.34 -4.46 -4.80
N LEU A 26 -3.23 -3.66 -4.20
CA LEU A 26 -3.58 -2.35 -4.74
C LEU A 26 -2.38 -1.41 -4.74
N CYS A 27 -1.63 -1.34 -3.63
CA CYS A 27 -0.42 -0.53 -3.54
C CYS A 27 0.59 -0.90 -4.63
N MET A 28 0.86 -2.20 -4.78
CA MET A 28 1.82 -2.71 -5.76
C MET A 28 1.38 -2.39 -7.19
N LEU A 29 0.12 -2.66 -7.50
CA LEU A 29 -0.41 -2.47 -8.85
C LEU A 29 -0.41 -0.99 -9.26
N ALA A 30 -0.91 -0.13 -8.40
CA ALA A 30 -0.99 1.31 -8.69
C ALA A 30 0.38 1.97 -8.74
N ALA A 31 1.29 1.64 -7.82
CA ALA A 31 2.64 2.21 -7.82
C ALA A 31 3.39 1.86 -9.09
N LYS A 32 3.27 0.61 -9.54
CA LYS A 32 3.93 0.15 -10.77
C LYS A 32 3.41 0.89 -12.00
N HIS A 33 2.10 0.93 -12.16
CA HIS A 33 1.50 1.46 -13.39
C HIS A 33 1.44 2.98 -13.45
N LEU A 34 1.29 3.65 -12.31
CA LEU A 34 1.19 5.11 -12.28
C LEU A 34 2.54 5.80 -12.13
N TYR A 35 3.47 5.21 -11.41
CA TYR A 35 4.70 5.90 -11.00
C TYR A 35 5.98 5.14 -11.31
N ASP A 36 5.89 3.98 -11.93
CA ASP A 36 7.04 3.13 -12.23
C ASP A 36 7.86 2.80 -10.97
N ILE A 37 7.15 2.53 -9.88
CA ILE A 37 7.75 2.15 -8.60
C ILE A 37 7.49 0.66 -8.37
N HIS A 38 8.58 -0.10 -8.14
CA HIS A 38 8.48 -1.51 -7.81
C HIS A 38 8.41 -1.67 -6.29
N ILE A 39 7.27 -2.14 -5.81
CA ILE A 39 7.10 -2.52 -4.42
C ILE A 39 7.15 -4.05 -4.34
N PRO A 40 8.10 -4.63 -3.57
CA PRO A 40 8.14 -6.08 -3.42
C PRO A 40 6.87 -6.60 -2.76
N ASP A 41 6.45 -7.81 -3.14
CA ASP A 41 5.27 -8.41 -2.54
C ASP A 41 5.57 -8.94 -1.14
N MET A 42 5.29 -8.12 -0.14
CA MET A 42 5.45 -8.44 1.28
C MET A 42 4.14 -8.96 1.89
N TRP A 43 3.03 -8.81 1.19
CA TRP A 43 1.69 -9.13 1.70
C TRP A 43 1.30 -10.57 1.33
N GLN A 44 2.06 -11.53 1.86
CA GLN A 44 1.82 -12.96 1.62
C GLN A 44 0.83 -13.51 2.66
N TYR A 45 -0.39 -13.00 2.64
CA TYR A 45 -1.39 -13.43 3.60
C TYR A 45 -2.56 -14.18 2.95
N ASP A 46 -3.20 -14.97 3.78
CA ASP A 46 -4.41 -15.71 3.46
C ASP A 46 -5.49 -15.42 4.53
N GLU A 47 -6.56 -16.19 4.52
CA GLU A 47 -7.67 -15.98 5.44
C GLU A 47 -7.31 -16.30 6.92
N THR A 48 -6.21 -17.02 7.15
CA THR A 48 -5.85 -17.48 8.50
C THR A 48 -4.77 -16.66 9.18
N ASN A 49 -3.94 -15.93 8.43
CA ASN A 49 -2.76 -15.24 8.95
C ASN A 49 -2.78 -13.71 8.76
N ASN A 50 -3.91 -13.14 8.42
CA ASN A 50 -4.04 -11.76 7.99
C ASN A 50 -3.41 -10.74 8.97
N LEU A 51 -3.73 -10.84 10.28
CA LEU A 51 -3.21 -9.88 11.27
C LEU A 51 -1.70 -9.94 11.40
N ASP A 52 -1.14 -11.14 11.49
CA ASP A 52 0.30 -11.33 11.67
C ASP A 52 1.08 -10.77 10.48
N VAL A 53 0.60 -11.03 9.27
CA VAL A 53 1.26 -10.55 8.06
C VAL A 53 1.25 -9.02 7.98
N THR A 54 0.16 -8.36 8.37
CA THR A 54 0.13 -6.89 8.31
C THR A 54 1.18 -6.26 9.22
N MET A 55 1.45 -6.86 10.39
CA MET A 55 2.52 -6.40 11.28
C MET A 55 3.90 -6.74 10.75
N GLU A 56 4.08 -7.89 10.13
CA GLU A 56 5.34 -8.28 9.51
C GLU A 56 5.71 -7.34 8.36
N VAL A 57 4.73 -6.93 7.56
CA VAL A 57 4.95 -5.96 6.49
C VAL A 57 5.50 -4.65 7.03
N LEU A 58 4.97 -4.18 8.16
CA LEU A 58 5.45 -2.94 8.76
C LEU A 58 6.93 -3.06 9.17
N GLN A 59 7.34 -4.20 9.71
CA GLN A 59 8.73 -4.45 10.03
C GLN A 59 9.61 -4.51 8.79
N ASP A 60 9.13 -5.14 7.72
CA ASP A 60 9.88 -5.25 6.46
C ASP A 60 10.03 -3.88 5.79
N LEU A 61 9.01 -3.03 5.84
CA LEU A 61 9.08 -1.67 5.30
C LEU A 61 10.24 -0.89 5.91
N SER A 62 10.46 -1.03 7.22
CA SER A 62 11.55 -0.31 7.90
C SER A 62 12.94 -0.73 7.40
N LYS A 63 13.06 -1.92 6.80
CA LYS A 63 14.32 -2.46 6.29
C LYS A 63 14.59 -2.11 4.83
N ILE A 64 13.55 -1.98 4.00
CA ILE A 64 13.71 -1.88 2.54
C ILE A 64 13.16 -0.58 1.96
N ALA A 65 12.47 0.23 2.74
CA ALA A 65 11.93 1.51 2.31
C ALA A 65 12.42 2.62 3.23
N SER A 66 12.39 3.84 2.74
CA SER A 66 12.74 5.02 3.54
C SER A 66 11.49 5.64 4.13
N ARG A 67 11.45 5.79 5.45
CA ARG A 67 10.39 6.54 6.11
C ARG A 67 10.57 8.02 5.81
N VAL A 68 9.51 8.70 5.39
CA VAL A 68 9.54 10.12 5.01
C VAL A 68 8.48 10.90 5.77
N ASP A 69 8.76 12.18 6.06
CA ASP A 69 7.82 13.06 6.75
C ASP A 69 6.89 13.77 5.76
N LYS A 70 7.40 14.04 4.56
CA LYS A 70 6.63 14.69 3.50
C LYS A 70 6.38 13.68 2.38
N PRO A 71 5.14 13.21 2.23
CA PRO A 71 4.84 12.18 1.23
C PRO A 71 4.91 12.74 -0.19
N SER A 72 5.24 11.84 -1.10
CA SER A 72 5.17 12.05 -2.55
C SER A 72 4.30 10.98 -3.17
N ASN A 73 3.79 11.24 -4.36
CA ASN A 73 2.98 10.27 -5.09
C ASN A 73 3.69 8.93 -5.24
N GLY A 74 3.02 7.86 -4.87
CA GLY A 74 3.58 6.51 -4.90
C GLY A 74 4.15 6.04 -3.56
N ASP A 75 4.20 6.88 -2.54
CA ASP A 75 4.60 6.43 -1.21
C ASP A 75 3.52 5.54 -0.58
N VAL A 76 3.95 4.50 0.13
CA VAL A 76 3.04 3.62 0.87
C VAL A 76 2.68 4.27 2.20
N ILE A 77 1.41 4.23 2.54
CA ILE A 77 0.89 4.71 3.82
C ILE A 77 0.62 3.50 4.70
N SER A 78 1.14 3.49 5.92
CA SER A 78 0.80 2.49 6.93
C SER A 78 -0.01 3.12 8.04
N LEU A 79 -1.14 2.51 8.38
CA LEU A 79 -2.01 2.92 9.48
C LEU A 79 -2.05 1.81 10.51
N GLN A 80 -1.43 2.02 11.67
CA GLN A 80 -1.55 1.08 12.77
C GLN A 80 -2.89 1.32 13.47
N LEU A 81 -3.77 0.35 13.34
CA LEU A 81 -5.09 0.38 13.97
C LEU A 81 -5.07 -0.39 15.29
N SER A 82 -6.11 -0.26 16.08
CA SER A 82 -6.24 -1.05 17.32
C SER A 82 -6.25 -2.54 17.04
N ALA A 83 -5.89 -3.37 18.03
CA ALA A 83 -5.79 -4.82 17.93
C ALA A 83 -4.67 -5.36 17.04
N GLY A 84 -3.62 -4.56 16.80
CA GLY A 84 -2.44 -5.03 16.08
C GLY A 84 -2.59 -5.15 14.57
N TYR A 85 -3.66 -4.64 14.02
CA TYR A 85 -3.88 -4.62 12.58
C TYR A 85 -3.24 -3.37 11.96
N VAL A 86 -2.54 -3.54 10.84
CA VAL A 86 -2.00 -2.42 10.06
C VAL A 86 -2.70 -2.38 8.71
N HIS A 87 -3.28 -1.24 8.38
CA HIS A 87 -3.91 -0.99 7.09
C HIS A 87 -2.94 -0.23 6.18
N TYR A 88 -2.94 -0.55 4.90
CA TYR A 88 -2.03 0.03 3.91
C TYR A 88 -2.78 0.69 2.78
N GLY A 89 -2.20 1.76 2.25
CA GLY A 89 -2.68 2.44 1.07
C GLY A 89 -1.54 3.15 0.36
N LEU A 90 -1.88 3.83 -0.74
CA LEU A 90 -0.89 4.55 -1.55
C LEU A 90 -1.23 6.04 -1.55
N PHE A 91 -0.20 6.88 -1.37
CA PHE A 91 -0.35 8.33 -1.43
C PHE A 91 -0.43 8.78 -2.88
N ILE A 92 -1.50 9.52 -3.22
CA ILE A 92 -1.73 10.05 -4.57
C ILE A 92 -2.39 11.43 -4.45
N ASP A 93 -1.67 12.47 -4.84
CA ASP A 93 -2.20 13.85 -4.92
C ASP A 93 -2.89 14.31 -3.63
N GLY A 94 -2.25 14.05 -2.49
CA GLY A 94 -2.78 14.46 -1.19
C GLY A 94 -3.89 13.56 -0.64
N ARG A 95 -4.16 12.43 -1.29
CA ARG A 95 -5.20 11.47 -0.94
C ARG A 95 -4.60 10.09 -0.71
N MET A 96 -5.40 9.18 -0.19
CA MET A 96 -5.01 7.79 0.00
C MET A 96 -5.88 6.88 -0.86
N LEU A 97 -5.23 6.13 -1.74
CA LEU A 97 -5.85 5.04 -2.48
C LEU A 97 -5.77 3.78 -1.63
N HIS A 98 -6.92 3.17 -1.30
CA HIS A 98 -6.93 1.98 -0.46
C HIS A 98 -8.17 1.12 -0.71
N ILE A 99 -8.15 -0.08 -0.13
CA ILE A 99 -9.26 -1.02 -0.18
C ILE A 99 -9.34 -1.75 1.16
N SER A 100 -10.55 -2.04 1.61
CA SER A 100 -10.82 -2.83 2.80
C SER A 100 -11.54 -4.11 2.43
N GLU A 101 -11.49 -5.12 3.32
CA GLU A 101 -12.14 -6.40 3.10
C GLU A 101 -13.60 -6.24 2.69
N ASN A 102 -14.01 -6.94 1.64
CA ASN A 102 -15.36 -6.94 1.09
C ASN A 102 -15.87 -5.57 0.62
N THR A 103 -14.96 -4.66 0.29
CA THR A 103 -15.30 -3.36 -0.31
C THR A 103 -14.65 -3.24 -1.68
N ARG A 104 -14.79 -2.09 -2.31
CA ARG A 104 -14.09 -1.76 -3.55
C ARG A 104 -13.02 -0.71 -3.26
N SER A 105 -11.98 -0.67 -4.10
CA SER A 105 -10.93 0.33 -3.96
C SER A 105 -11.51 1.74 -4.11
N ARG A 106 -10.97 2.65 -3.32
CA ARG A 106 -11.44 4.03 -3.28
C ARG A 106 -10.31 5.00 -2.96
N LEU A 107 -10.53 6.24 -3.31
CA LEU A 107 -9.64 7.34 -3.02
C LEU A 107 -10.26 8.18 -1.90
N THR A 108 -9.55 8.37 -0.79
CA THR A 108 -10.04 9.21 0.30
C THR A 108 -10.03 10.68 -0.10
N ARG A 109 -10.73 11.50 0.66
CA ARG A 109 -10.75 12.94 0.46
C ARG A 109 -9.40 13.58 0.78
N ARG A 110 -8.71 13.06 1.80
CA ARG A 110 -7.37 13.49 2.23
C ARG A 110 -6.58 12.31 2.74
N ALA A 111 -5.28 12.34 2.51
CA ALA A 111 -4.38 11.40 3.15
C ALA A 111 -4.25 11.74 4.65
N PRO A 112 -4.11 10.72 5.52
CA PRO A 112 -3.90 10.97 6.96
C PRO A 112 -2.53 11.61 7.20
N ARG A 113 -2.42 12.42 8.24
CA ARG A 113 -1.14 13.02 8.63
C ARG A 113 -0.26 12.01 9.35
N CYS A 114 1.03 12.09 9.10
CA CYS A 114 2.02 11.29 9.80
C CYS A 114 1.96 11.55 11.32
N ASN A 115 2.01 10.47 12.11
CA ASN A 115 2.07 10.52 13.59
C ASN A 115 2.66 9.19 14.09
N ASP A 116 2.51 8.88 15.39
CA ASP A 116 3.07 7.64 15.96
C ASP A 116 2.50 6.36 15.35
N ASN A 117 1.27 6.42 14.81
CA ASN A 117 0.58 5.28 14.24
C ASN A 117 0.46 5.33 12.72
N ILE A 118 0.86 6.43 12.10
CA ILE A 118 0.72 6.67 10.66
C ILE A 118 2.08 7.06 10.10
N ALA A 119 2.56 6.29 9.12
CA ALA A 119 3.84 6.54 8.48
C ALA A 119 3.73 6.48 6.97
N TYR A 120 4.65 7.18 6.32
CA TYR A 120 4.82 7.17 4.87
C TYR A 120 6.16 6.53 4.53
N TRP A 121 6.14 5.64 3.52
CA TRP A 121 7.31 4.84 3.13
C TRP A 121 7.58 5.00 1.66
N ARG A 122 8.82 5.32 1.32
CA ARG A 122 9.23 5.56 -0.07
C ARG A 122 10.14 4.46 -0.58
N PHE A 123 9.76 3.90 -1.73
CA PHE A 123 10.56 2.96 -2.49
C PHE A 123 11.26 3.68 -3.64
N SER A 124 12.40 3.14 -4.08
CA SER A 124 13.06 3.61 -5.29
C SER A 124 12.23 3.23 -6.52
N LYS A 125 12.36 4.02 -7.59
CA LYS A 125 11.75 3.68 -8.86
C LYS A 125 12.37 2.43 -9.45
N VAL A 126 11.63 1.74 -10.34
CA VAL A 126 12.14 0.60 -11.08
C VAL A 126 13.40 1.03 -11.85
N GLY A 127 14.46 0.22 -11.75
CA GLY A 127 15.76 0.52 -12.35
C GLY A 127 16.72 1.22 -11.41
N ASP A 128 16.24 1.95 -10.41
CA ASP A 128 17.06 2.56 -9.38
C ASP A 128 17.27 1.60 -8.19
N TYR A 129 16.38 0.64 -8.05
CA TYR A 129 16.39 -0.31 -6.95
C TYR A 129 17.41 -1.41 -7.22
N LYS A 130 18.38 -1.53 -6.33
CA LYS A 130 19.36 -2.59 -6.40
C LYS A 130 18.98 -3.73 -5.48
N TRP A 131 18.60 -4.83 -6.08
CA TRP A 131 18.39 -6.07 -5.32
C TRP A 131 19.75 -6.62 -4.90
N ALA A 132 19.93 -6.76 -3.64
CA ALA A 132 21.14 -7.41 -3.12
C ALA A 132 21.01 -8.92 -3.26
#